data_bf73ef8290aa9836cdf891517085b39c
#
_entry.id   bf73ef8290aa9836cdf891517085b39c
#
_cell.length_a   1.000
_cell.length_b   1.000
_cell.length_c   1.000
_cell.angle_alpha   90.00
_cell.angle_beta   90.00
_cell.angle_gamma   90.00
#
_symmetry.space_group_name_H-M   'P 1'
#
loop_
_entity.id
_entity.type
_entity.pdbx_description
1 polymer ?
#
loop_
_entity_poly.entity_id
_entity_poly.type
_entity_poly.pdbx_seq_one_letter_code
_entity_poly.pdbx_strand_id
1 'polypeptide(L)' 'MSLPKDPFMLLSYVNTQLRDNFPSLSELCASLGVNEDDIVSTLANAGFSYDEDLNRFTAGH' A
#
# COMPACT_ATOMS: atom_id res chain seq x y z
N MET A 1 14.96 -4.57 -2.54
CA MET A 1 14.10 -5.27 -1.58
C MET A 1 12.80 -5.64 -2.27
N SER A 2 12.38 -6.87 -2.13
CA SER A 2 11.12 -7.28 -2.75
C SER A 2 9.98 -7.16 -1.73
N LEU A 3 8.81 -6.78 -2.24
CA LEU A 3 7.61 -6.66 -1.41
C LEU A 3 7.00 -8.04 -1.18
N PRO A 4 6.26 -8.21 -0.07
CA PRO A 4 5.52 -9.45 0.14
C PRO A 4 4.54 -9.68 -1.01
N LYS A 5 4.38 -10.94 -1.41
CA LYS A 5 3.43 -11.31 -2.46
C LYS A 5 2.05 -11.61 -1.91
N ASP A 6 1.98 -11.98 -0.64
CA ASP A 6 0.71 -12.21 0.05
C ASP A 6 0.01 -10.86 0.27
N PRO A 7 -1.23 -10.69 -0.19
CA PRO A 7 -1.92 -9.40 -0.06
C PRO A 7 -2.07 -8.93 1.38
N PHE A 8 -2.26 -9.84 2.33
CA PHE A 8 -2.40 -9.43 3.73
C PHE A 8 -1.07 -9.01 4.33
N MET A 9 0.01 -9.67 3.95
CA MET A 9 1.35 -9.26 4.38
C MET A 9 1.73 -7.95 3.71
N LEU A 10 1.39 -7.78 2.44
CA LEU A 10 1.63 -6.53 1.72
C LEU A 10 0.86 -5.38 2.37
N LEU A 11 -0.40 -5.62 2.74
CA LEU A 11 -1.23 -4.62 3.41
C LEU A 11 -0.56 -4.13 4.69
N SER A 12 -0.11 -5.08 5.51
CA SER A 12 0.53 -4.74 6.79
C SER A 12 1.82 -3.93 6.56
N TYR A 13 2.64 -4.37 5.62
CA TYR A 13 3.89 -3.68 5.31
C TYR A 13 3.62 -2.27 4.80
N VAL A 14 2.74 -2.14 3.81
CA VAL A 14 2.45 -0.84 3.20
C VAL A 14 1.85 0.13 4.22
N ASN A 15 0.88 -0.33 4.99
CA ASN A 15 0.24 0.54 5.98
C ASN A 15 1.22 0.98 7.06
N THR A 16 2.13 0.11 7.47
CA THR A 16 3.17 0.47 8.43
C THR A 16 4.09 1.56 7.85
N GLN A 17 4.49 1.41 6.60
CA GLN A 17 5.35 2.40 5.96
C GLN A 17 4.64 3.74 5.79
N LEU A 18 3.37 3.72 5.40
CA LEU A 18 2.60 4.94 5.27
C LEU A 18 2.41 5.66 6.60
N ARG A 19 2.24 4.88 7.67
CA ARG A 19 2.08 5.45 9.00
C ARG A 19 3.37 6.11 9.49
N ASP A 20 4.51 5.44 9.27
CA ASP A 20 5.75 5.81 9.92
C ASP A 20 6.72 6.61 9.04
N ASN A 21 6.72 6.38 7.73
CA ASN A 21 7.80 6.87 6.88
C ASN A 21 7.39 7.69 5.67
N PHE A 22 6.16 7.56 5.19
CA PHE A 22 5.76 8.22 3.94
C PHE A 22 4.42 8.94 4.09
N PRO A 23 4.33 10.17 3.57
CA PRO A 23 3.09 10.95 3.68
C PRO A 23 2.04 10.58 2.65
N SER A 24 2.39 9.75 1.65
CA SER A 24 1.45 9.34 0.61
C SER A 24 1.91 8.07 -0.05
N LEU A 25 0.97 7.41 -0.73
CA LEU A 25 1.29 6.19 -1.48
C LEU A 25 2.26 6.48 -2.62
N SER A 26 2.11 7.63 -3.29
CA SER A 26 3.02 8.03 -4.36
C SER A 26 4.46 8.13 -3.86
N GLU A 27 4.64 8.73 -2.68
CA GLU A 27 5.97 8.87 -2.09
C GLU A 27 6.56 7.51 -1.74
N LEU A 28 5.76 6.63 -1.19
CA LEU A 28 6.21 5.28 -0.86
C LEU A 28 6.68 4.55 -2.11
N CYS A 29 5.86 4.56 -3.15
CA CYS A 29 6.18 3.83 -4.38
C CYS A 29 7.40 4.40 -5.09
N ALA A 30 7.54 5.72 -5.10
CA ALA A 30 8.70 6.37 -5.68
C ALA A 30 9.98 6.01 -4.91
N SER A 31 9.91 5.99 -3.59
CA SER A 31 11.06 5.67 -2.76
C SER A 31 11.51 4.22 -2.91
N LEU A 32 10.55 3.30 -3.01
CA LEU A 32 10.86 1.88 -3.14
C LEU A 32 11.12 1.46 -4.59
N GLY A 33 10.85 2.32 -5.54
CA GLY A 33 11.01 2.00 -6.96
C GLY A 33 10.02 0.97 -7.46
N VAL A 34 8.80 0.98 -6.94
CA VAL A 34 7.75 0.04 -7.33
C VAL A 34 6.60 0.75 -8.02
N ASN A 35 5.83 -0.01 -8.77
CA ASN A 35 4.69 0.53 -9.51
C ASN A 35 3.49 0.64 -8.57
N GLU A 36 2.95 1.84 -8.46
CA GLU A 36 1.79 2.12 -7.61
C GLU A 36 0.59 1.26 -8.01
N ASP A 37 0.36 1.11 -9.31
CA ASP A 37 -0.77 0.33 -9.81
C ASP A 37 -0.69 -1.14 -9.40
N ASP A 38 0.52 -1.70 -9.31
CA ASP A 38 0.70 -3.07 -8.87
C ASP A 38 0.27 -3.25 -7.41
N ILE A 39 0.64 -2.30 -6.57
CA ILE A 39 0.24 -2.35 -5.15
C ILE A 39 -1.28 -2.19 -5.03
N VAL A 40 -1.83 -1.21 -5.72
CA VAL A 40 -3.27 -0.95 -5.67
C VAL A 40 -4.06 -2.17 -6.16
N SER A 41 -3.64 -2.76 -7.29
CA SER A 41 -4.34 -3.93 -7.85
C SER A 41 -4.26 -5.13 -6.93
N THR A 42 -3.10 -5.40 -6.37
CA THR A 42 -2.91 -6.54 -5.47
C THR A 42 -3.79 -6.41 -4.24
N LEU A 43 -3.83 -5.23 -3.64
CA LEU A 43 -4.64 -5.01 -2.44
C LEU A 43 -6.13 -4.92 -2.77
N ALA A 44 -6.50 -4.41 -3.95
CA ALA A 44 -7.89 -4.38 -4.39
C ALA A 44 -8.44 -5.80 -4.54
N ASN A 45 -7.62 -6.72 -5.04
CA ASN A 45 -8.03 -8.13 -5.18
C ASN A 45 -8.32 -8.77 -3.83
N ALA A 46 -7.75 -8.25 -2.76
CA ALA A 46 -8.00 -8.74 -1.40
C ALA A 46 -9.09 -7.94 -0.67
N GLY A 47 -9.69 -6.95 -1.35
CA GLY A 47 -10.78 -6.17 -0.77
C GLY A 47 -10.35 -4.90 -0.05
N PHE A 48 -9.15 -4.39 -0.36
CA PHE A 48 -8.64 -3.18 0.28
C PHE A 48 -8.42 -2.07 -0.74
N SER A 49 -8.68 -0.83 -0.33
CA SER A 49 -8.45 0.32 -1.18
C SER A 49 -7.76 1.43 -0.40
N TYR A 50 -7.01 2.26 -1.12
CA TYR A 50 -6.25 3.33 -0.50
C TYR A 50 -7.18 4.51 -0.13
N ASP A 51 -7.09 4.96 1.11
CA ASP A 51 -7.82 6.12 1.62
C ASP A 51 -6.81 7.26 1.77
N GLU A 52 -6.93 8.27 0.92
CA GLU A 52 -6.02 9.40 0.92
C GLU A 52 -6.12 10.23 2.21
N ASP A 53 -7.31 10.34 2.75
CA ASP A 53 -7.52 11.13 3.96
C ASP A 53 -6.84 10.52 5.16
N LEU A 54 -6.85 9.19 5.24
CA LEU A 54 -6.22 8.46 6.33
C LEU A 54 -4.79 8.04 6.01
N ASN A 55 -4.37 8.19 4.75
CA ASN A 55 -3.07 7.75 4.25
C ASN A 55 -2.81 6.28 4.57
N ARG A 56 -3.77 5.43 4.24
CA ARG A 56 -3.64 3.99 4.47
C ARG A 56 -4.65 3.22 3.64
N PHE A 57 -4.42 1.92 3.49
CA PHE A 57 -5.39 1.03 2.86
C PHE A 57 -6.40 0.55 3.90
N THR A 58 -7.67 0.56 3.53
CA THR A 58 -8.75 0.13 4.40
C THR A 58 -9.61 -0.90 3.68
N ALA A 59 -10.28 -1.76 4.45
CA ALA A 59 -11.18 -2.76 3.91
C ALA A 59 -12.45 -2.08 3.40
N GLY A 60 -12.99 -2.64 2.34
CA GLY A 60 -14.30 -2.26 1.90
C GLY A 60 -14.29 -1.17 0.87
N HIS A 61 -15.23 -0.45 0.90
CA HIS A 61 -15.66 0.35 -0.17
C HIS A 61 -16.28 1.63 0.30
#